data_0f8af52aee243d54f632d011dcc730db
#
_entry.id   0f8af52aee243d54f632d011dcc730db
#
_cell.length_a   1.000
_cell.length_b   1.000
_cell.length_c   1.000
_cell.angle_alpha   90.00
_cell.angle_beta   90.00
_cell.angle_gamma   90.00
#
_symmetry.space_group_name_H-M   'P 1'
#
loop_
_entity.id
_entity.type
_entity.pdbx_description
1 polymer ?
#
loop_
_entity_poly.entity_id
_entity_poly.type
_entity_poly.pdbx_seq_one_letter_code
_entity_poly.pdbx_strand_id
1 'polypeptide(L)'
;VSGPAGGMFSFWEVGATTPTLTRPSGWTASGADQPSFPVSEDGTGYGHIHGRVFTVNKAGVYDVTFRAVDTTAHYTTSNLFVVRFTAIAPPPLAISKQGLSIKLTFTSRANLVYDVQSSTTLAADDWTTIGDPLDGYGGALEFTDPIDGRPRVFYRLVEYQ
;
A
#
# COMPACT_ATOMS: atom_id res chain seq x y z
N VAL A 1 12.54 -1.80 12.54
CA VAL A 1 12.18 -1.73 11.12
C VAL A 1 13.43 -1.47 10.30
N SER A 2 13.80 -2.35 9.40
CA SER A 2 14.78 -2.07 8.35
C SER A 2 14.07 -1.92 7.01
N GLY A 3 14.67 -1.15 6.07
CA GLY A 3 14.05 -0.89 4.77
C GLY A 3 14.88 0.11 3.95
N PRO A 4 14.37 0.55 2.79
CA PRO A 4 15.07 1.54 1.95
C PRO A 4 15.27 2.87 2.69
N ALA A 5 16.35 3.57 2.35
CA ALA A 5 16.66 4.87 2.95
C ALA A 5 15.50 5.87 2.77
N GLY A 6 15.05 6.49 3.87
CA GLY A 6 13.90 7.37 3.92
C GLY A 6 12.56 6.66 3.68
N GLY A 7 12.53 5.33 3.76
CA GLY A 7 11.30 4.55 3.81
C GLY A 7 10.59 4.74 5.13
N MET A 8 9.25 4.71 5.08
CA MET A 8 8.36 4.72 6.25
C MET A 8 7.50 3.47 6.20
N PHE A 9 7.37 2.78 7.31
CA PHE A 9 6.48 1.65 7.48
C PHE A 9 5.34 2.06 8.42
N SER A 10 4.12 1.84 8.02
CA SER A 10 2.94 2.24 8.77
C SER A 10 2.01 1.05 9.03
N PHE A 11 1.40 1.06 10.20
CA PHE A 11 0.38 0.13 10.63
C PHE A 11 -0.94 0.88 10.82
N TRP A 12 -2.05 0.26 10.40
CA TRP A 12 -3.38 0.83 10.47
C TRP A 12 -4.32 -0.14 11.19
N GLU A 13 -5.00 0.32 12.21
CA GLU A 13 -6.10 -0.42 12.83
C GLU A 13 -7.31 -0.47 11.90
N VAL A 14 -8.20 -1.43 12.17
CA VAL A 14 -9.45 -1.59 11.42
C VAL A 14 -10.26 -0.29 11.46
N GLY A 15 -10.65 0.21 10.28
CA GLY A 15 -11.43 1.43 10.12
C GLY A 15 -10.67 2.75 10.36
N ALA A 16 -9.36 2.69 10.61
CA ALA A 16 -8.56 3.90 10.76
C ALA A 16 -8.45 4.67 9.45
N THR A 17 -8.60 5.99 9.50
CA THR A 17 -8.43 6.91 8.36
C THR A 17 -7.04 7.54 8.30
N THR A 18 -6.24 7.34 9.35
CA THR A 18 -4.83 7.74 9.44
C THR A 18 -4.01 6.58 10.00
N PRO A 19 -2.69 6.48 9.73
CA PRO A 19 -1.86 5.45 10.32
C PRO A 19 -1.91 5.50 11.85
N THR A 20 -2.18 4.37 12.48
CA THR A 20 -2.12 4.23 13.93
C THR A 20 -0.69 4.35 14.44
N LEU A 21 0.24 3.85 13.64
CA LEU A 21 1.67 3.88 13.94
C LEU A 21 2.45 4.05 12.64
N THR A 22 3.47 4.91 12.66
CA THR A 22 4.45 5.03 11.56
C THR A 22 5.86 5.05 12.13
N ARG A 23 6.77 4.28 11.50
CA ARG A 23 8.19 4.22 11.89
C ARG A 23 9.10 4.30 10.67
N PRO A 24 10.18 5.09 10.72
CA PRO A 24 11.14 5.16 9.62
C PRO A 24 12.00 3.90 9.54
N SER A 25 12.53 3.64 8.36
CA SER A 25 13.61 2.66 8.19
C SER A 25 14.82 3.04 9.07
N GLY A 26 15.37 2.06 9.78
CA GLY A 26 16.41 2.25 10.79
C GLY A 26 15.87 2.43 12.21
N TRP A 27 14.55 2.58 12.40
CA TRP A 27 13.99 2.66 13.75
C TRP A 27 14.14 1.34 14.51
N THR A 28 14.51 1.45 15.78
CA THR A 28 14.58 0.34 16.73
C THR A 28 13.81 0.69 18.00
N ALA A 29 13.09 -0.28 18.56
CA ALA A 29 12.39 -0.10 19.82
C ALA A 29 13.36 0.15 20.95
N SER A 30 13.08 1.13 21.82
CA SER A 30 13.94 1.44 22.98
C SER A 30 13.11 2.01 24.12
N GLY A 31 13.44 1.62 25.36
CA GLY A 31 12.80 2.15 26.57
C GLY A 31 11.27 2.07 26.51
N ALA A 32 10.62 3.21 26.64
CA ALA A 32 9.16 3.32 26.60
C ALA A 32 8.56 3.32 25.17
N ASP A 33 9.37 3.51 24.12
CA ASP A 33 8.90 3.46 22.73
C ASP A 33 8.89 2.03 22.19
N GLN A 34 7.92 1.25 22.69
CA GLN A 34 7.67 -0.14 22.31
C GLN A 34 6.20 -0.27 21.91
N PRO A 35 5.84 0.15 20.69
CA PRO A 35 4.46 0.09 20.24
C PRO A 35 3.97 -1.35 20.20
N SER A 36 2.72 -1.56 20.61
CA SER A 36 2.07 -2.86 20.59
C SER A 36 0.67 -2.75 19.98
N PHE A 37 0.19 -3.85 19.46
CA PHE A 37 -1.20 -3.99 19.04
C PHE A 37 -1.74 -5.35 19.54
N PRO A 38 -3.01 -5.43 19.93
CA PRO A 38 -3.59 -6.66 20.39
C PRO A 38 -3.73 -7.66 19.25
N VAL A 39 -3.51 -8.93 19.52
CA VAL A 39 -3.85 -10.04 18.65
C VAL A 39 -5.20 -10.58 19.12
N SER A 40 -6.17 -10.67 18.21
CA SER A 40 -7.51 -11.17 18.53
C SER A 40 -7.50 -12.70 18.51
N GLU A 41 -8.31 -13.29 19.36
CA GLU A 41 -8.61 -14.71 19.39
C GLU A 41 -10.07 -14.89 18.97
N ASP A 42 -10.37 -15.82 18.08
CA ASP A 42 -11.70 -16.05 17.48
C ASP A 42 -12.38 -17.33 17.99
N GLY A 43 -11.90 -17.88 19.10
CA GLY A 43 -12.38 -19.14 19.66
C GLY A 43 -11.69 -20.39 19.09
N THR A 44 -10.73 -20.25 18.20
CA THR A 44 -9.95 -21.37 17.66
C THR A 44 -8.73 -21.74 18.51
N GLY A 45 -8.41 -20.95 19.53
CA GLY A 45 -7.20 -21.09 20.36
C GLY A 45 -5.95 -20.47 19.72
N TYR A 46 -6.09 -19.78 18.60
CA TYR A 46 -5.00 -19.08 17.91
C TYR A 46 -5.28 -17.58 17.80
N GLY A 47 -4.30 -16.78 18.18
CA GLY A 47 -4.36 -15.34 17.95
C GLY A 47 -4.03 -14.99 16.49
N HIS A 48 -4.78 -14.06 15.92
CA HIS A 48 -4.58 -13.61 14.55
C HIS A 48 -4.86 -12.12 14.37
N ILE A 49 -4.45 -11.59 13.24
CA ILE A 49 -4.63 -10.18 12.88
C ILE A 49 -5.61 -10.11 11.71
N HIS A 50 -6.77 -9.50 11.93
CA HIS A 50 -7.78 -9.30 10.90
C HIS A 50 -7.97 -7.83 10.56
N GLY A 51 -8.22 -7.53 9.28
CA GLY A 51 -8.63 -6.23 8.78
C GLY A 51 -7.66 -5.08 9.05
N ARG A 52 -6.47 -5.40 9.55
CA ARG A 52 -5.39 -4.44 9.75
C ARG A 52 -4.54 -4.35 8.50
N VAL A 53 -4.03 -3.15 8.22
CA VAL A 53 -3.28 -2.87 6.99
C VAL A 53 -1.87 -2.41 7.35
N PHE A 54 -0.91 -2.86 6.56
CA PHE A 54 0.46 -2.37 6.57
C PHE A 54 0.74 -1.64 5.28
N THR A 55 1.31 -0.45 5.37
CA THR A 55 1.65 0.37 4.19
C THR A 55 3.07 0.92 4.29
N VAL A 56 3.63 1.24 3.14
CA VAL A 56 4.93 1.90 3.04
C VAL A 56 4.88 3.04 2.03
N ASN A 57 5.77 4.02 2.17
CA ASN A 57 5.85 5.15 1.25
C ASN A 57 6.85 4.95 0.10
N LYS A 58 7.64 3.89 0.12
CA LYS A 58 8.64 3.56 -0.92
C LYS A 58 8.63 2.08 -1.23
N ALA A 59 8.80 1.73 -2.49
CA ALA A 59 9.05 0.36 -2.89
C ALA A 59 10.36 -0.17 -2.30
N GLY A 60 10.38 -1.46 -2.01
CA GLY A 60 11.53 -2.15 -1.45
C GLY A 60 11.14 -3.22 -0.45
N VAL A 61 12.14 -3.80 0.16
CA VAL A 61 11.97 -4.83 1.20
C VAL A 61 12.06 -4.17 2.56
N TYR A 62 11.08 -4.45 3.42
CA TYR A 62 11.02 -4.03 4.80
C TYR A 62 11.04 -5.26 5.70
N ASP A 63 12.03 -5.36 6.57
CA ASP A 63 12.07 -6.38 7.62
C ASP A 63 11.62 -5.74 8.94
N VAL A 64 10.50 -6.19 9.47
CA VAL A 64 9.93 -5.71 10.72
C VAL A 64 10.05 -6.79 11.77
N THR A 65 10.72 -6.47 12.86
CA THR A 65 10.94 -7.39 13.97
C THR A 65 9.84 -7.22 15.00
N PHE A 66 9.21 -8.32 15.36
CA PHE A 66 8.13 -8.41 16.35
C PHE A 66 8.52 -9.36 17.47
N ARG A 67 7.79 -9.28 18.56
CA ARG A 67 7.70 -10.30 19.60
C ARG A 67 6.26 -10.37 20.11
N ALA A 68 5.81 -11.54 20.52
CA ALA A 68 4.55 -11.72 21.22
C ALA A 68 4.76 -11.52 22.73
N VAL A 69 3.82 -10.84 23.35
CA VAL A 69 3.79 -10.60 24.80
C VAL A 69 2.42 -11.01 25.32
N ASP A 70 2.41 -11.87 26.32
CA ASP A 70 1.19 -12.19 27.06
C ASP A 70 1.02 -11.20 28.20
N THR A 71 -0.04 -10.39 28.15
CA THR A 71 -0.37 -9.40 29.16
C THR A 71 -0.97 -10.02 30.42
N THR A 72 -1.36 -11.29 30.36
CA THR A 72 -1.91 -12.04 31.53
C THR A 72 -0.83 -12.79 32.29
N ALA A 73 0.40 -12.76 31.79
CA ALA A 73 1.57 -13.43 32.40
C ALA A 73 1.45 -14.97 32.55
N HIS A 74 0.58 -15.61 31.76
CA HIS A 74 0.53 -17.09 31.71
C HIS A 74 1.68 -17.65 30.89
N TYR A 75 2.15 -16.90 29.86
CA TYR A 75 3.23 -17.31 28.98
C TYR A 75 4.39 -16.30 29.03
N THR A 76 5.58 -16.81 28.82
CA THR A 76 6.77 -15.96 28.70
C THR A 76 6.73 -15.23 27.36
N THR A 77 7.30 -14.03 27.32
CA THR A 77 7.50 -13.28 26.08
C THR A 77 8.26 -14.12 25.05
N SER A 78 7.81 -14.12 23.79
CA SER A 78 8.47 -14.86 22.71
C SER A 78 9.87 -14.33 22.39
N ASN A 79 10.66 -15.15 21.71
CA ASN A 79 11.82 -14.66 20.99
C ASN A 79 11.40 -13.65 19.93
N LEU A 80 12.34 -12.82 19.49
CA LEU A 80 12.14 -11.92 18.35
C LEU A 80 11.97 -12.74 17.06
N PHE A 81 11.02 -12.33 16.22
CA PHE A 81 10.85 -12.87 14.88
C PHE A 81 10.71 -11.74 13.86
N VAL A 82 11.14 -12.00 12.64
CA VAL A 82 11.12 -11.03 11.57
C VAL A 82 10.03 -11.38 10.57
N VAL A 83 9.20 -10.40 10.23
CA VAL A 83 8.25 -10.49 9.11
C VAL A 83 8.80 -9.61 7.99
N ARG A 84 8.95 -10.20 6.81
CA ARG A 84 9.39 -9.51 5.61
C ARG A 84 8.21 -9.06 4.79
N PHE A 85 8.16 -7.75 4.52
CA PHE A 85 7.19 -7.11 3.63
C PHE A 85 7.92 -6.66 2.37
N THR A 86 7.40 -7.05 1.21
CA THR A 86 7.94 -6.59 -0.08
C THR A 86 6.93 -5.67 -0.74
N ALA A 87 7.29 -4.41 -0.88
CA ALA A 87 6.51 -3.42 -1.60
C ALA A 87 7.12 -3.22 -3.00
N ILE A 88 6.29 -3.38 -4.01
CA ILE A 88 6.69 -3.24 -5.40
C ILE A 88 6.20 -1.87 -5.88
N ALA A 89 7.06 -1.11 -6.58
CA ALA A 89 6.64 0.15 -7.19
C ALA A 89 5.52 -0.09 -8.21
N PRO A 90 4.49 0.77 -8.29
CA PRO A 90 3.52 0.69 -9.37
C PRO A 90 4.25 0.81 -10.72
N PRO A 91 3.71 0.22 -11.80
CA PRO A 91 4.32 0.34 -13.11
C PRO A 91 4.34 1.81 -13.56
N PRO A 92 5.42 2.26 -14.22
CA PRO A 92 5.47 3.62 -14.76
C PRO A 92 4.38 3.81 -15.82
N LEU A 93 3.64 4.92 -15.68
CA LEU A 93 2.58 5.30 -16.61
C LEU A 93 3.16 6.24 -17.67
N ALA A 94 3.20 5.80 -18.93
CA ALA A 94 3.54 6.66 -20.06
C ALA A 94 2.28 7.36 -20.57
N ILE A 95 2.41 8.65 -20.90
CA ILE A 95 1.31 9.51 -21.36
C ILE A 95 1.68 10.10 -22.72
N SER A 96 0.80 10.00 -23.69
CA SER A 96 0.94 10.63 -25.00
C SER A 96 -0.38 11.24 -25.47
N LYS A 97 -0.29 12.39 -26.17
CA LYS A 97 -1.45 13.01 -26.79
C LYS A 97 -1.66 12.43 -28.18
N GLN A 98 -2.87 11.99 -28.49
CA GLN A 98 -3.28 11.48 -29.79
C GLN A 98 -4.54 12.21 -30.28
N GLY A 99 -4.33 13.26 -31.06
CA GLY A 99 -5.46 14.10 -31.51
C GLY A 99 -6.20 14.77 -30.37
N LEU A 100 -7.48 14.43 -30.21
CA LEU A 100 -8.35 14.90 -29.11
C LEU A 100 -8.42 13.93 -27.93
N SER A 101 -7.46 13.02 -27.81
CA SER A 101 -7.40 12.05 -26.73
C SER A 101 -6.02 11.99 -26.09
N ILE A 102 -5.99 11.54 -24.87
CA ILE A 102 -4.78 11.14 -24.13
C ILE A 102 -4.71 9.61 -24.17
N LYS A 103 -3.58 9.08 -24.62
CA LYS A 103 -3.27 7.67 -24.54
C LYS A 103 -2.34 7.43 -23.34
N LEU A 104 -2.74 6.53 -22.47
CA LEU A 104 -1.99 6.04 -21.33
C LEU A 104 -1.50 4.62 -21.64
N THR A 105 -0.22 4.32 -21.36
CA THR A 105 0.34 2.98 -21.55
C THR A 105 1.20 2.60 -20.37
N PHE A 106 1.12 1.33 -19.95
CA PHE A 106 1.94 0.78 -18.88
C PHE A 106 2.10 -0.73 -19.05
N THR A 107 3.12 -1.32 -18.44
CA THR A 107 3.28 -2.78 -18.39
C THR A 107 2.57 -3.31 -17.18
N SER A 108 1.54 -4.12 -17.39
CA SER A 108 0.78 -4.75 -16.31
C SER A 108 1.54 -5.92 -15.69
N ARG A 109 1.15 -6.30 -14.47
CA ARG A 109 1.52 -7.55 -13.83
C ARG A 109 0.39 -8.56 -13.98
N ALA A 110 0.72 -9.83 -14.21
CA ALA A 110 -0.28 -10.88 -14.29
C ALA A 110 -1.04 -11.03 -12.96
N ASN A 111 -2.33 -11.35 -13.04
CA ASN A 111 -3.24 -11.58 -11.91
C ASN A 111 -3.48 -10.36 -11.01
N LEU A 112 -3.25 -9.17 -11.52
CA LEU A 112 -3.65 -7.93 -10.86
C LEU A 112 -4.65 -7.17 -11.73
N VAL A 113 -5.45 -6.33 -11.10
CA VAL A 113 -6.43 -5.46 -11.76
C VAL A 113 -5.99 -4.01 -11.59
N TYR A 114 -6.26 -3.19 -12.59
CA TYR A 114 -5.85 -1.79 -12.62
C TYR A 114 -7.04 -0.87 -12.87
N ASP A 115 -7.24 0.10 -11.99
CA ASP A 115 -8.08 1.25 -12.26
C ASP A 115 -7.23 2.40 -12.76
N VAL A 116 -7.67 3.04 -13.85
CA VAL A 116 -7.18 4.33 -14.26
C VAL A 116 -7.98 5.40 -13.54
N GLN A 117 -7.32 6.29 -12.85
CA GLN A 117 -7.98 7.42 -12.19
C GLN A 117 -7.47 8.75 -12.73
N SER A 118 -8.37 9.71 -12.82
CA SER A 118 -8.06 11.09 -13.19
C SER A 118 -8.43 12.08 -12.09
N SER A 119 -7.71 13.21 -12.07
CA SER A 119 -7.95 14.35 -11.17
C SER A 119 -7.64 15.63 -11.93
N THR A 120 -8.29 16.72 -11.56
CA THR A 120 -8.02 18.07 -12.06
C THR A 120 -7.18 18.90 -11.12
N THR A 121 -7.10 18.53 -9.83
CA THR A 121 -6.47 19.33 -8.75
C THR A 121 -5.33 18.62 -8.04
N LEU A 122 -5.21 17.27 -8.12
CA LEU A 122 -4.36 16.40 -7.28
C LEU A 122 -4.78 16.31 -5.81
N ALA A 123 -5.89 16.91 -5.40
CA ALA A 123 -6.40 16.73 -4.04
C ALA A 123 -6.75 15.26 -3.78
N ALA A 124 -6.65 14.82 -2.54
CA ALA A 124 -6.82 13.42 -2.17
C ALA A 124 -8.22 12.87 -2.52
N ASP A 125 -9.23 13.71 -2.47
CA ASP A 125 -10.65 13.44 -2.71
C ASP A 125 -11.11 13.73 -4.16
N ASP A 126 -10.22 14.26 -5.02
CA ASP A 126 -10.54 14.62 -6.43
C ASP A 126 -10.21 13.49 -7.43
N TRP A 127 -9.84 12.31 -6.98
CA TRP A 127 -9.51 11.19 -7.87
C TRP A 127 -10.76 10.38 -8.19
N THR A 128 -11.08 10.32 -9.49
CA THR A 128 -12.22 9.55 -10.01
C THR A 128 -11.73 8.45 -10.93
N THR A 129 -12.22 7.23 -10.74
CA THR A 129 -11.98 6.10 -11.68
C THR A 129 -12.67 6.40 -13.00
N ILE A 130 -11.95 6.22 -14.09
CA ILE A 130 -12.43 6.43 -15.46
C ILE A 130 -12.31 5.13 -16.27
N GLY A 131 -13.40 4.79 -16.97
CA GLY A 131 -13.51 3.53 -17.71
C GLY A 131 -13.63 2.29 -16.83
N ASP A 132 -13.57 1.13 -17.46
CA ASP A 132 -13.65 -0.16 -16.80
C ASP A 132 -12.27 -0.60 -16.25
N PRO A 133 -12.25 -1.44 -15.19
CA PRO A 133 -11.02 -2.04 -14.70
C PRO A 133 -10.29 -2.84 -15.79
N LEU A 134 -8.97 -2.81 -15.78
CA LEU A 134 -8.11 -3.49 -16.74
C LEU A 134 -7.44 -4.71 -16.09
N ASP A 135 -7.68 -5.89 -16.63
CA ASP A 135 -7.04 -7.12 -16.17
C ASP A 135 -5.58 -7.20 -16.62
N GLY A 136 -4.67 -7.38 -15.67
CA GLY A 136 -3.25 -7.52 -15.92
C GLY A 136 -2.88 -8.92 -16.37
N TYR A 137 -2.14 -9.02 -17.46
CA TYR A 137 -1.66 -10.29 -18.04
C TYR A 137 -0.13 -10.37 -18.15
N GLY A 138 0.60 -9.39 -17.63
CA GLY A 138 2.06 -9.31 -17.69
C GLY A 138 2.60 -8.60 -18.93
N GLY A 139 1.72 -8.05 -19.77
CA GLY A 139 2.05 -7.30 -20.98
C GLY A 139 1.64 -5.84 -20.90
N ALA A 140 1.82 -5.14 -22.03
CA ALA A 140 1.45 -3.72 -22.13
C ALA A 140 -0.08 -3.57 -22.20
N LEU A 141 -0.61 -2.69 -21.36
CA LEU A 141 -2.00 -2.23 -21.38
C LEU A 141 -2.06 -0.79 -21.87
N GLU A 142 -3.16 -0.47 -22.53
CA GLU A 142 -3.44 0.85 -23.06
C GLU A 142 -4.83 1.31 -22.62
N PHE A 143 -4.93 2.58 -22.28
CA PHE A 143 -6.20 3.24 -21.97
C PHE A 143 -6.25 4.57 -22.71
N THR A 144 -7.42 4.94 -23.24
CA THR A 144 -7.61 6.19 -23.97
C THR A 144 -8.70 7.03 -23.30
N ASP A 145 -8.36 8.26 -22.93
CA ASP A 145 -9.28 9.24 -22.36
C ASP A 145 -9.48 10.42 -23.31
N PRO A 146 -10.72 10.78 -23.69
CA PRO A 146 -11.02 11.97 -24.47
C PRO A 146 -10.65 13.25 -23.71
N ILE A 147 -10.12 14.26 -24.41
CA ILE A 147 -9.68 15.52 -23.77
C ILE A 147 -10.86 16.42 -23.36
N ASP A 148 -12.02 16.28 -23.89
CA ASP A 148 -13.31 16.95 -23.52
C ASP A 148 -13.22 18.41 -23.07
N GLY A 149 -12.26 19.19 -23.62
CA GLY A 149 -12.07 20.60 -23.26
C GLY A 149 -11.48 20.86 -21.86
N ARG A 150 -11.11 19.81 -21.11
CA ARG A 150 -10.48 19.96 -19.78
C ARG A 150 -9.10 20.61 -19.92
N PRO A 151 -8.84 21.75 -19.21
CA PRO A 151 -7.60 22.50 -19.39
C PRO A 151 -6.38 21.76 -18.79
N ARG A 152 -6.61 20.91 -17.80
CA ARG A 152 -5.57 20.13 -17.10
C ARG A 152 -6.17 18.88 -16.52
N VAL A 153 -5.49 17.75 -16.71
CA VAL A 153 -5.86 16.46 -16.10
C VAL A 153 -4.59 15.75 -15.65
N PHE A 154 -4.65 15.15 -14.49
CA PHE A 154 -3.64 14.26 -13.94
C PHE A 154 -4.16 12.84 -13.95
N TYR A 155 -3.27 11.86 -14.10
CA TYR A 155 -3.63 10.45 -14.12
C TYR A 155 -2.80 9.65 -13.13
N ARG A 156 -3.39 8.62 -12.57
CA ARG A 156 -2.70 7.61 -11.78
C ARG A 156 -3.28 6.22 -12.04
N LEU A 157 -2.48 5.19 -11.72
CA LEU A 157 -2.95 3.81 -11.66
C LEU A 157 -3.18 3.41 -10.20
N VAL A 158 -4.26 2.69 -9.97
CA VAL A 158 -4.50 1.95 -8.73
C VAL A 158 -4.44 0.47 -9.07
N GLU A 159 -3.59 -0.27 -8.37
CA GLU A 159 -3.35 -1.69 -8.58
C GLU A 159 -3.92 -2.47 -7.40
N TYR A 160 -4.68 -3.55 -7.66
CA TYR A 160 -5.26 -4.41 -6.62
C TYR A 160 -5.44 -5.86 -7.12
N GLN A 161 -5.78 -6.77 -6.20
CA GLN A 161 -6.09 -8.17 -6.46
C GLN A 161 -7.59 -8.42 -6.38
#